data_484f86ad385697f34a7737f7c45e9a76
#
_entry.id   484f86ad385697f34a7737f7c45e9a76
#
_cell.length_a   1.000
_cell.length_b   1.000
_cell.length_c   1.000
_cell.angle_alpha   90.00
_cell.angle_beta   90.00
_cell.angle_gamma   90.00
#
_symmetry.space_group_name_H-M   'P 1'
#
loop_
_entity.id
_entity.type
_entity.pdbx_description
1 polymer ?
#
loop_
_entity_poly.entity_id
_entity_poly.type
_entity_poly.pdbx_seq_one_letter_code
_entity_poly.pdbx_strand_id
1 'polypeptide(L)'
;MTSRSTHLRTSVAKTILISTSGALSPGPLSMSAVALGAILGPLAGLMIALGHMLFEAPYVFVLMRFSKKINSIIKRREKPLITITTAFIFFFSYLLIKDGLAYIMATREAPGGSEVTFITSSYSLLGALLVGIILSGTNAYFLLWWVTVGLPIIQDMAYYSSASKFLLVYLSHIWMDYAWLIMLSTGGGIARLFGIKVYAFLLIAISIILMVFGVDLLIRAYLRRKILPF
;
A
#
# COMPACT_ATOMS: atom_id res chain seq x y z
N MET A 1 26.00 21.38 19.54
CA MET A 1 24.60 21.39 19.03
C MET A 1 24.50 21.05 17.54
N THR A 2 25.50 21.30 16.73
CA THR A 2 25.51 21.06 15.25
C THR A 2 25.40 19.59 14.85
N SER A 3 26.00 18.64 15.55
CA SER A 3 26.00 17.20 15.19
C SER A 3 24.58 16.53 15.24
N ARG A 4 23.78 16.85 16.26
CA ARG A 4 22.43 16.24 16.42
C ARG A 4 21.39 16.76 15.41
N SER A 5 21.52 18.01 14.98
CA SER A 5 20.63 18.57 13.95
C SER A 5 20.95 18.04 12.56
N THR A 6 22.23 17.83 12.25
CA THR A 6 22.68 17.21 11.00
C THR A 6 22.18 15.76 10.90
N HIS A 7 22.29 15.00 11.97
CA HIS A 7 21.79 13.62 12.01
C HIS A 7 20.27 13.54 11.75
N LEU A 8 19.47 14.44 12.34
CA LEU A 8 18.02 14.46 12.13
C LEU A 8 17.64 14.76 10.67
N ARG A 9 18.31 15.75 10.04
CA ARG A 9 18.10 16.06 8.62
C ARG A 9 18.44 14.86 7.72
N THR A 10 19.54 14.18 8.01
CA THR A 10 19.93 12.96 7.28
C THR A 10 18.91 11.84 7.48
N SER A 11 18.39 11.63 8.69
CA SER A 11 17.35 10.63 8.98
C SER A 11 16.06 10.95 8.21
N VAL A 12 15.61 12.21 8.18
CA VAL A 12 14.42 12.63 7.42
C VAL A 12 14.62 12.39 5.92
N ALA A 13 15.74 12.84 5.34
CA ALA A 13 16.03 12.65 3.92
C ALA A 13 16.09 11.16 3.54
N LYS A 14 16.77 10.35 4.36
CA LYS A 14 16.85 8.90 4.20
C LYS A 14 15.48 8.25 4.30
N THR A 15 14.64 8.68 5.24
CA THR A 15 13.27 8.18 5.40
C THR A 15 12.45 8.45 4.15
N ILE A 16 12.46 9.68 3.62
CA ILE A 16 11.75 10.04 2.39
C ILE A 16 12.19 9.14 1.22
N LEU A 17 13.50 8.96 1.03
CA LEU A 17 14.03 8.12 -0.06
C LEU A 17 13.62 6.65 0.07
N ILE A 18 13.72 6.08 1.27
CA ILE A 18 13.33 4.69 1.51
C ILE A 18 11.82 4.50 1.32
N SER A 19 11.02 5.46 1.80
CA SER A 19 9.55 5.41 1.77
C SER A 19 8.98 5.37 0.35
N THR A 20 9.67 5.96 -0.65
CA THR A 20 9.23 5.88 -2.05
C THR A 20 9.05 4.44 -2.52
N SER A 21 9.91 3.52 -2.09
CA SER A 21 9.85 2.11 -2.48
C SER A 21 8.66 1.37 -1.87
N GLY A 22 8.19 1.80 -0.71
CA GLY A 22 6.99 1.25 -0.05
C GLY A 22 5.71 1.89 -0.57
N ALA A 23 5.61 3.21 -0.49
CA ALA A 23 4.42 3.97 -0.85
C ALA A 23 4.02 3.78 -2.32
N LEU A 24 4.98 3.81 -3.25
CA LEU A 24 4.70 3.68 -4.69
C LEU A 24 4.56 2.23 -5.16
N SER A 25 4.72 1.25 -4.28
CA SER A 25 4.52 -0.17 -4.63
C SER A 25 3.07 -0.42 -5.04
N PRO A 26 2.85 -1.05 -6.19
CA PRO A 26 1.51 -1.48 -6.57
C PRO A 26 1.04 -2.58 -5.59
N GLY A 27 -0.15 -2.40 -5.02
CA GLY A 27 -0.68 -3.34 -4.04
C GLY A 27 -2.19 -3.20 -3.87
N PRO A 28 -2.83 -4.11 -3.13
CA PRO A 28 -4.27 -4.08 -2.90
C PRO A 28 -4.77 -2.75 -2.35
N LEU A 29 -3.98 -2.10 -1.50
CA LEU A 29 -4.32 -0.79 -0.93
C LEU A 29 -4.39 0.32 -2.00
N SER A 30 -3.37 0.39 -2.87
CA SER A 30 -3.32 1.34 -4.00
C SER A 30 -4.47 1.12 -4.97
N MET A 31 -4.82 -0.14 -5.23
CA MET A 31 -5.92 -0.50 -6.13
C MET A 31 -7.28 -0.14 -5.55
N SER A 32 -7.47 -0.34 -4.24
CA SER A 32 -8.68 0.08 -3.54
C SER A 32 -8.85 1.60 -3.59
N ALA A 33 -7.76 2.36 -3.54
CA ALA A 33 -7.81 3.82 -3.71
C ALA A 33 -8.33 4.21 -5.09
N VAL A 34 -7.87 3.55 -6.17
CA VAL A 34 -8.39 3.78 -7.53
C VAL A 34 -9.87 3.39 -7.63
N ALA A 35 -10.24 2.20 -7.15
CA ALA A 35 -11.59 1.67 -7.25
C ALA A 35 -12.61 2.51 -6.47
N LEU A 36 -12.32 2.82 -5.21
CA LEU A 36 -13.20 3.64 -4.37
C LEU A 36 -13.15 5.13 -4.78
N GLY A 37 -12.01 5.58 -5.31
CA GLY A 37 -11.86 6.92 -5.86
C GLY A 37 -12.78 7.20 -7.05
N ALA A 38 -13.07 6.19 -7.86
CA ALA A 38 -14.04 6.29 -8.93
C ALA A 38 -15.49 6.58 -8.45
N ILE A 39 -15.78 6.29 -7.18
CA ILE A 39 -17.11 6.45 -6.58
C ILE A 39 -17.15 7.65 -5.63
N LEU A 40 -16.16 7.75 -4.74
CA LEU A 40 -16.10 8.72 -3.64
C LEU A 40 -15.11 9.88 -3.90
N GLY A 41 -14.39 9.85 -5.04
CA GLY A 41 -13.40 10.86 -5.37
C GLY A 41 -12.16 10.85 -4.45
N PRO A 42 -11.45 11.99 -4.34
CA PRO A 42 -10.20 12.09 -3.54
C PRO A 42 -10.36 11.74 -2.06
N LEU A 43 -11.57 11.92 -1.51
CA LEU A 43 -11.87 11.59 -0.11
C LEU A 43 -11.71 10.10 0.18
N ALA A 44 -11.90 9.22 -0.80
CA ALA A 44 -11.63 7.80 -0.64
C ALA A 44 -10.15 7.56 -0.30
N GLY A 45 -9.24 8.18 -1.05
CA GLY A 45 -7.80 8.08 -0.81
C GLY A 45 -7.39 8.61 0.55
N LEU A 46 -7.95 9.75 0.97
CA LEU A 46 -7.73 10.31 2.30
C LEU A 46 -8.16 9.35 3.41
N MET A 47 -9.35 8.74 3.31
CA MET A 47 -9.87 7.83 4.31
C MET A 47 -9.10 6.49 4.33
N ILE A 48 -8.71 5.98 3.17
CA ILE A 48 -7.85 4.79 3.07
C ILE A 48 -6.48 5.07 3.72
N ALA A 49 -5.88 6.23 3.44
CA ALA A 49 -4.60 6.64 4.04
C ALA A 49 -4.71 6.78 5.57
N LEU A 50 -5.81 7.35 6.06
CA LEU A 50 -6.08 7.43 7.49
C LEU A 50 -6.22 6.05 8.11
N GLY A 51 -6.96 5.14 7.49
CA GLY A 51 -7.09 3.75 7.92
C GLY A 51 -5.75 3.01 7.92
N HIS A 52 -4.93 3.21 6.88
CA HIS A 52 -3.58 2.69 6.79
C HIS A 52 -2.72 3.18 7.96
N MET A 53 -2.70 4.48 8.23
CA MET A 53 -1.97 5.08 9.34
C MET A 53 -2.43 4.54 10.70
N LEU A 54 -3.74 4.34 10.90
CA LEU A 54 -4.29 3.79 12.15
C LEU A 54 -3.80 2.37 12.43
N PHE A 55 -3.52 1.57 11.41
CA PHE A 55 -2.87 0.27 11.54
C PHE A 55 -1.36 0.39 11.65
N GLU A 56 -0.75 1.19 10.78
CA GLU A 56 0.71 1.30 10.65
C GLU A 56 1.37 1.88 11.89
N ALA A 57 0.84 2.96 12.47
CA ALA A 57 1.47 3.61 13.62
C ALA A 57 1.64 2.68 14.83
N PRO A 58 0.62 1.92 15.27
CA PRO A 58 0.78 0.87 16.28
C PRO A 58 1.77 -0.22 15.87
N TYR A 59 1.72 -0.66 14.60
CA TYR A 59 2.61 -1.70 14.10
C TYR A 59 4.08 -1.25 14.14
N VAL A 60 4.39 -0.06 13.66
CA VAL A 60 5.75 0.53 13.71
C VAL A 60 6.22 0.71 15.14
N PHE A 61 5.34 1.15 16.04
CA PHE A 61 5.65 1.25 17.47
C PHE A 61 6.05 -0.11 18.08
N VAL A 62 5.29 -1.16 17.77
CA VAL A 62 5.61 -2.55 18.20
C VAL A 62 6.94 -3.01 17.60
N LEU A 63 7.17 -2.76 16.30
CA LEU A 63 8.44 -3.09 15.64
C LEU A 63 9.61 -2.37 16.29
N MET A 64 9.48 -1.09 16.59
CA MET A 64 10.52 -0.32 17.28
C MET A 64 10.86 -0.94 18.64
N ARG A 65 9.86 -1.40 19.39
CA ARG A 65 10.05 -2.01 20.72
C ARG A 65 10.66 -3.41 20.68
N PHE A 66 10.31 -4.21 19.66
CA PHE A 66 10.65 -5.63 19.56
C PHE A 66 11.48 -5.99 18.32
N SER A 67 12.14 -5.02 17.68
CA SER A 67 12.81 -5.16 16.38
C SER A 67 13.74 -6.38 16.27
N LYS A 68 14.53 -6.69 17.31
CA LYS A 68 15.47 -7.83 17.30
C LYS A 68 14.76 -9.18 17.19
N LYS A 69 13.68 -9.39 17.96
CA LYS A 69 12.93 -10.67 18.00
C LYS A 69 12.12 -10.86 16.71
N ILE A 70 11.45 -9.80 16.26
CA ILE A 70 10.62 -9.83 15.05
C ILE A 70 11.47 -10.09 13.81
N ASN A 71 12.62 -9.42 13.69
CA ASN A 71 13.53 -9.61 12.55
C ASN A 71 14.01 -11.07 12.43
N SER A 72 14.29 -11.75 13.55
CA SER A 72 14.69 -13.16 13.54
C SER A 72 13.57 -14.07 13.04
N ILE A 73 12.33 -13.83 13.46
CA ILE A 73 11.16 -14.63 13.05
C ILE A 73 10.88 -14.45 11.55
N ILE A 74 10.91 -13.21 11.07
CA ILE A 74 10.59 -12.90 9.69
C ILE A 74 11.65 -13.44 8.74
N LYS A 75 12.94 -13.26 9.03
CA LYS A 75 14.01 -13.87 8.23
C LYS A 75 13.86 -15.39 8.11
N ARG A 76 13.40 -16.05 9.18
CA ARG A 76 13.16 -17.50 9.19
C ARG A 76 11.94 -17.92 8.37
N ARG A 77 10.95 -17.03 8.19
CA ARG A 77 9.66 -17.31 7.54
C ARG A 77 9.45 -16.48 6.26
N GLU A 78 10.51 -15.92 5.70
CA GLU A 78 10.44 -15.02 4.54
C GLU A 78 9.71 -15.65 3.34
N LYS A 79 10.11 -16.87 2.94
CA LYS A 79 9.51 -17.57 1.79
C LYS A 79 8.01 -17.80 1.94
N PRO A 80 7.51 -18.46 3.02
CA PRO A 80 6.07 -18.66 3.18
C PRO A 80 5.30 -17.33 3.27
N LEU A 81 5.86 -16.31 3.90
CA LEU A 81 5.22 -14.99 3.95
C LEU A 81 5.09 -14.38 2.56
N ILE A 82 6.13 -14.40 1.74
CA ILE A 82 6.08 -13.90 0.35
C ILE A 82 5.09 -14.73 -0.47
N THR A 83 5.04 -16.04 -0.31
CA THR A 83 4.08 -16.89 -1.02
C THR A 83 2.64 -16.51 -0.69
N ILE A 84 2.31 -16.33 0.59
CA ILE A 84 0.97 -15.91 1.03
C ILE A 84 0.64 -14.52 0.46
N THR A 85 1.58 -13.57 0.51
CA THR A 85 1.42 -12.23 -0.08
C THR A 85 1.12 -12.31 -1.57
N THR A 86 1.89 -13.11 -2.31
CA THR A 86 1.72 -13.24 -3.76
C THR A 86 0.39 -13.90 -4.11
N ALA A 87 -0.03 -14.92 -3.36
CA ALA A 87 -1.36 -15.53 -3.53
C ALA A 87 -2.47 -14.47 -3.33
N PHE A 88 -2.34 -13.60 -2.31
CA PHE A 88 -3.28 -12.52 -2.08
C PHE A 88 -3.26 -11.47 -3.21
N ILE A 89 -2.07 -11.10 -3.72
CA ILE A 89 -1.93 -10.18 -4.86
C ILE A 89 -2.62 -10.78 -6.10
N PHE A 90 -2.42 -12.06 -6.40
CA PHE A 90 -3.05 -12.71 -7.55
C PHE A 90 -4.56 -12.81 -7.40
N PHE A 91 -5.06 -13.15 -6.22
CA PHE A 91 -6.49 -13.15 -5.93
C PHE A 91 -7.11 -11.76 -6.17
N PHE A 92 -6.46 -10.71 -5.65
CA PHE A 92 -6.95 -9.34 -5.83
C PHE A 92 -6.88 -8.90 -7.30
N SER A 93 -5.79 -9.24 -8.02
CA SER A 93 -5.67 -8.97 -9.46
C SER A 93 -6.77 -9.65 -10.26
N TYR A 94 -7.11 -10.90 -9.91
CA TYR A 94 -8.23 -11.62 -10.53
C TYR A 94 -9.56 -10.87 -10.35
N LEU A 95 -9.86 -10.37 -9.15
CA LEU A 95 -11.08 -9.59 -8.91
C LEU A 95 -11.12 -8.32 -9.77
N LEU A 96 -10.02 -7.60 -9.90
CA LEU A 96 -9.94 -6.40 -10.74
C LEU A 96 -10.13 -6.70 -12.24
N ILE A 97 -9.56 -7.82 -12.73
CA ILE A 97 -9.77 -8.25 -14.12
C ILE A 97 -11.25 -8.60 -14.34
N LYS A 98 -11.84 -9.38 -13.43
CA LYS A 98 -13.26 -9.75 -13.50
C LYS A 98 -14.14 -8.51 -13.60
N ASP A 99 -13.89 -7.51 -12.76
CA ASP A 99 -14.66 -6.27 -12.77
C ASP A 99 -14.42 -5.44 -14.06
N GLY A 100 -13.16 -5.31 -14.46
CA GLY A 100 -12.83 -4.62 -15.72
C GLY A 100 -13.50 -5.24 -16.92
N LEU A 101 -13.50 -6.57 -17.01
CA LEU A 101 -14.20 -7.30 -18.09
C LEU A 101 -15.72 -7.12 -18.01
N ALA A 102 -16.31 -7.16 -16.81
CA ALA A 102 -17.73 -6.93 -16.62
C ALA A 102 -18.16 -5.54 -17.13
N TYR A 103 -17.36 -4.50 -16.84
CA TYR A 103 -17.61 -3.15 -17.34
C TYR A 103 -17.46 -3.02 -18.87
N ILE A 104 -16.54 -3.77 -19.49
CA ILE A 104 -16.40 -3.79 -20.95
C ILE A 104 -17.62 -4.48 -21.61
N MET A 105 -18.10 -5.57 -21.00
CA MET A 105 -19.22 -6.37 -21.53
C MET A 105 -20.59 -5.74 -21.25
N ALA A 106 -20.68 -4.84 -20.28
CA ALA A 106 -21.93 -4.16 -19.99
C ALA A 106 -22.35 -3.26 -21.16
N THR A 107 -23.49 -3.56 -21.78
CA THR A 107 -24.06 -2.82 -22.91
C THR A 107 -24.78 -1.54 -22.50
N ARG A 108 -25.02 -1.34 -21.21
CA ARG A 108 -25.60 -0.14 -20.61
C ARG A 108 -24.80 0.27 -19.39
N GLU A 109 -24.80 1.56 -19.05
CA GLU A 109 -24.32 2.05 -17.78
C GLU A 109 -24.99 1.24 -16.65
N ALA A 110 -24.27 0.27 -16.12
CA ALA A 110 -24.80 -0.56 -15.06
C ALA A 110 -24.93 0.31 -13.82
N PRO A 111 -26.13 0.47 -13.22
CA PRO A 111 -26.27 1.07 -11.92
C PRO A 111 -25.54 0.12 -10.95
N GLY A 112 -24.44 0.58 -10.35
CA GLY A 112 -23.76 -0.12 -9.27
C GLY A 112 -23.46 -1.59 -9.54
N GLY A 113 -22.38 -1.87 -10.30
CA GLY A 113 -21.99 -3.25 -10.63
C GLY A 113 -21.90 -4.12 -9.38
N SER A 114 -22.57 -5.24 -9.46
CA SER A 114 -22.56 -6.31 -8.50
C SER A 114 -21.16 -6.87 -8.32
N GLU A 115 -20.74 -7.01 -7.07
CA GLU A 115 -19.74 -7.96 -6.61
C GLU A 115 -18.23 -7.67 -6.73
N VAL A 116 -17.78 -6.43 -6.52
CA VAL A 116 -16.61 -6.30 -5.66
C VAL A 116 -17.14 -6.23 -4.23
N THR A 117 -17.85 -7.26 -3.84
CA THR A 117 -18.69 -7.30 -2.64
C THR A 117 -17.91 -7.07 -1.36
N PHE A 118 -16.60 -7.28 -1.37
CA PHE A 118 -15.75 -7.00 -0.20
C PHE A 118 -15.27 -5.53 -0.15
N ILE A 119 -15.13 -4.86 -1.30
CA ILE A 119 -14.68 -3.47 -1.36
C ILE A 119 -15.88 -2.52 -1.51
N THR A 120 -16.94 -2.95 -2.18
CA THR A 120 -18.08 -2.11 -2.56
C THR A 120 -19.27 -2.17 -1.61
N SER A 121 -19.36 -3.12 -0.68
CA SER A 121 -20.36 -3.08 0.39
C SER A 121 -20.21 -1.87 1.33
N SER A 122 -19.18 -1.08 1.11
CA SER A 122 -18.83 0.10 1.88
C SER A 122 -18.66 1.34 1.00
N TYR A 123 -19.67 1.69 0.21
CA TYR A 123 -19.71 2.99 -0.51
C TYR A 123 -19.72 4.21 0.43
N SER A 124 -19.18 4.06 1.63
CA SER A 124 -19.10 5.11 2.64
C SER A 124 -17.64 5.45 2.93
N LEU A 125 -17.42 6.67 3.40
CA LEU A 125 -16.09 7.09 3.86
C LEU A 125 -15.57 6.20 5.01
N LEU A 126 -16.46 5.71 5.87
CA LEU A 126 -16.13 4.74 6.91
C LEU A 126 -15.65 3.42 6.32
N GLY A 127 -16.28 2.94 5.26
CA GLY A 127 -15.84 1.76 4.55
C GLY A 127 -14.45 1.92 3.93
N ALA A 128 -14.15 3.07 3.34
CA ALA A 128 -12.83 3.39 2.83
C ALA A 128 -11.76 3.36 3.94
N LEU A 129 -12.07 3.88 5.12
CA LEU A 129 -11.21 3.81 6.30
C LEU A 129 -10.97 2.36 6.74
N LEU A 130 -12.03 1.54 6.83
CA LEU A 130 -11.91 0.13 7.19
C LEU A 130 -11.09 -0.66 6.17
N VAL A 131 -11.26 -0.38 4.87
CA VAL A 131 -10.42 -0.94 3.81
C VAL A 131 -8.95 -0.60 4.06
N GLY A 132 -8.63 0.64 4.43
CA GLY A 132 -7.28 1.06 4.80
C GLY A 132 -6.69 0.22 5.94
N ILE A 133 -7.44 0.02 7.03
CA ILE A 133 -7.02 -0.79 8.18
C ILE A 133 -6.82 -2.26 7.78
N ILE A 134 -7.83 -2.87 7.18
CA ILE A 134 -7.85 -4.32 6.88
C ILE A 134 -6.77 -4.66 5.86
N LEU A 135 -6.69 -3.93 4.75
CA LEU A 135 -5.72 -4.23 3.70
C LEU A 135 -4.28 -3.97 4.15
N SER A 136 -4.04 -3.04 5.07
CA SER A 136 -2.70 -2.86 5.66
C SER A 136 -2.34 -4.04 6.55
N GLY A 137 -3.25 -4.47 7.42
CA GLY A 137 -3.01 -5.57 8.37
C GLY A 137 -2.87 -6.94 7.70
N THR A 138 -3.52 -7.14 6.57
CA THR A 138 -3.48 -8.41 5.80
C THR A 138 -2.42 -8.42 4.69
N ASN A 139 -1.79 -7.27 4.40
CA ASN A 139 -0.77 -7.16 3.36
C ASN A 139 0.60 -7.58 3.90
N ALA A 140 0.96 -8.84 3.70
CA ALA A 140 2.25 -9.35 4.16
C ALA A 140 3.44 -8.66 3.47
N TYR A 141 3.31 -8.11 2.23
CA TYR A 141 4.36 -7.31 1.61
C TYR A 141 4.64 -6.04 2.43
N PHE A 142 3.60 -5.32 2.84
CA PHE A 142 3.73 -4.14 3.70
C PHE A 142 4.39 -4.49 5.04
N LEU A 143 3.94 -5.58 5.69
CA LEU A 143 4.51 -6.03 6.95
C LEU A 143 6.00 -6.39 6.80
N LEU A 144 6.36 -7.11 5.73
CA LEU A 144 7.74 -7.47 5.40
C LEU A 144 8.60 -6.26 5.05
N TRP A 145 8.04 -5.30 4.31
CA TRP A 145 8.77 -4.09 3.92
C TRP A 145 9.31 -3.35 5.17
N TRP A 146 8.49 -3.18 6.20
CA TRP A 146 8.89 -2.49 7.43
C TRP A 146 10.05 -3.19 8.17
N VAL A 147 10.10 -4.50 8.16
CA VAL A 147 11.14 -5.27 8.87
C VAL A 147 12.37 -5.55 8.02
N THR A 148 12.33 -5.21 6.74
CA THR A 148 13.45 -5.35 5.79
C THR A 148 13.94 -3.98 5.33
N VAL A 149 13.27 -3.41 4.34
CA VAL A 149 13.64 -2.14 3.70
C VAL A 149 13.43 -0.94 4.65
N GLY A 150 12.33 -0.95 5.42
CA GLY A 150 12.01 0.08 6.42
C GLY A 150 12.77 -0.01 7.74
N LEU A 151 13.54 -1.10 7.95
CA LEU A 151 14.28 -1.31 9.19
C LEU A 151 15.20 -0.13 9.58
N PRO A 152 15.92 0.52 8.66
CA PRO A 152 16.73 1.71 8.98
C PRO A 152 15.89 2.88 9.52
N ILE A 153 14.64 3.03 9.08
CA ILE A 153 13.71 4.05 9.58
C ILE A 153 13.35 3.75 11.04
N ILE A 154 13.02 2.48 11.32
CA ILE A 154 12.72 2.01 12.69
C ILE A 154 13.92 2.23 13.63
N GLN A 155 15.13 1.97 13.14
CA GLN A 155 16.37 2.20 13.91
C GLN A 155 16.57 3.68 14.21
N ASP A 156 16.34 4.56 13.23
CA ASP A 156 16.43 6.00 13.41
C ASP A 156 15.36 6.51 14.40
N MET A 157 14.12 6.01 14.32
CA MET A 157 13.06 6.31 15.28
C MET A 157 13.46 5.88 16.71
N ALA A 158 14.00 4.67 16.86
CA ALA A 158 14.43 4.14 18.15
C ALA A 158 15.63 4.88 18.75
N TYR A 159 16.46 5.51 17.90
CA TYR A 159 17.59 6.33 18.34
C TYR A 159 17.15 7.62 19.05
N TYR A 160 15.99 8.14 18.68
CA TYR A 160 15.49 9.39 19.26
C TYR A 160 14.64 9.12 20.50
N SER A 161 15.13 9.56 21.66
CA SER A 161 14.39 9.52 22.93
C SER A 161 13.26 10.57 23.02
N SER A 162 13.23 11.54 22.10
CA SER A 162 12.24 12.63 22.07
C SER A 162 11.05 12.24 21.18
N ALA A 163 9.84 12.33 21.72
CA ALA A 163 8.59 12.08 20.97
C ALA A 163 8.45 12.96 19.72
N SER A 164 8.87 14.23 19.79
CA SER A 164 8.83 15.16 18.65
C SER A 164 9.73 14.72 17.48
N LYS A 165 10.91 14.17 17.77
CA LYS A 165 11.82 13.69 16.73
C LYS A 165 11.35 12.37 16.13
N PHE A 166 10.83 11.47 16.97
CA PHE A 166 10.14 10.27 16.50
C PHE A 166 9.00 10.64 15.54
N LEU A 167 8.13 11.55 15.97
CA LEU A 167 7.00 12.01 15.17
C LEU A 167 7.46 12.65 13.85
N LEU A 168 8.53 13.43 13.84
CA LEU A 168 9.05 14.04 12.63
C LEU A 168 9.55 12.99 11.62
N VAL A 169 10.27 11.96 12.08
CA VAL A 169 10.71 10.86 11.22
C VAL A 169 9.51 10.05 10.71
N TYR A 170 8.53 9.79 11.56
CA TYR A 170 7.31 9.09 11.14
C TYR A 170 6.49 9.91 10.14
N LEU A 171 6.30 11.21 10.38
CA LEU A 171 5.59 12.09 9.45
C LEU A 171 6.32 12.24 8.12
N SER A 172 7.66 12.16 8.11
CA SER A 172 8.43 12.16 6.86
C SER A 172 8.29 10.88 6.03
N HIS A 173 7.71 9.82 6.60
CA HIS A 173 7.28 8.61 5.90
C HIS A 173 5.82 8.73 5.44
N ILE A 174 4.90 8.88 6.40
CA ILE A 174 3.46 8.69 6.17
C ILE A 174 2.82 9.69 5.19
N TRP A 175 3.34 10.92 5.08
CA TRP A 175 2.79 11.92 4.14
C TRP A 175 2.77 11.42 2.71
N MET A 176 3.72 10.55 2.36
CA MET A 176 3.87 10.00 1.01
C MET A 176 2.73 9.03 0.68
N ASP A 177 2.32 8.22 1.67
CA ASP A 177 1.17 7.33 1.51
C ASP A 177 -0.12 8.12 1.34
N TYR A 178 -0.29 9.22 2.08
CA TYR A 178 -1.41 10.15 1.89
C TYR A 178 -1.41 10.77 0.50
N ALA A 179 -0.28 11.33 0.07
CA ALA A 179 -0.15 11.94 -1.25
C ALA A 179 -0.45 10.93 -2.37
N TRP A 180 0.11 9.73 -2.26
CA TRP A 180 -0.05 8.66 -3.25
C TRP A 180 -1.49 8.16 -3.33
N LEU A 181 -2.11 7.81 -2.21
CA LEU A 181 -3.47 7.27 -2.16
C LEU A 181 -4.51 8.30 -2.59
N ILE A 182 -4.33 9.59 -2.22
CA ILE A 182 -5.20 10.69 -2.71
C ILE A 182 -5.02 10.85 -4.22
N MET A 183 -3.80 10.81 -4.73
CA MET A 183 -3.53 10.93 -6.17
C MET A 183 -4.17 9.76 -6.94
N LEU A 184 -4.04 8.54 -6.47
CA LEU A 184 -4.65 7.36 -7.09
C LEU A 184 -6.18 7.41 -7.08
N SER A 185 -6.78 7.81 -5.96
CA SER A 185 -8.24 7.94 -5.87
C SER A 185 -8.77 9.06 -6.77
N THR A 186 -8.05 10.17 -6.89
CA THR A 186 -8.36 11.23 -7.83
C THR A 186 -8.28 10.72 -9.27
N GLY A 187 -7.22 9.97 -9.61
CA GLY A 187 -7.05 9.35 -10.92
C GLY A 187 -8.17 8.37 -11.28
N GLY A 188 -8.62 7.56 -10.31
CA GLY A 188 -9.78 6.67 -10.46
C GLY A 188 -11.07 7.43 -10.77
N GLY A 189 -11.32 8.52 -10.05
CA GLY A 189 -12.44 9.42 -10.30
C GLY A 189 -12.39 10.05 -11.69
N ILE A 190 -11.24 10.58 -12.08
CA ILE A 190 -11.03 11.18 -13.42
C ILE A 190 -11.23 10.11 -14.52
N ALA A 191 -10.65 8.93 -14.38
CA ALA A 191 -10.80 7.86 -15.36
C ALA A 191 -12.26 7.49 -15.59
N ARG A 192 -13.08 7.49 -14.53
CA ARG A 192 -14.53 7.25 -14.65
C ARG A 192 -15.26 8.36 -15.39
N LEU A 193 -14.84 9.62 -15.23
CA LEU A 193 -15.41 10.76 -15.98
C LEU A 193 -15.17 10.66 -17.50
N PHE A 194 -14.06 10.04 -17.93
CA PHE A 194 -13.80 9.75 -19.34
C PHE A 194 -14.59 8.57 -19.89
N GLY A 195 -15.39 7.92 -19.06
CA GLY A 195 -16.28 6.84 -19.41
C GLY A 195 -15.91 5.49 -18.78
N ILE A 196 -16.93 4.66 -18.61
CA ILE A 196 -16.81 3.37 -17.91
C ILE A 196 -15.79 2.43 -18.57
N LYS A 197 -15.65 2.49 -19.90
CA LYS A 197 -14.66 1.69 -20.62
C LYS A 197 -13.21 2.10 -20.31
N VAL A 198 -12.95 3.42 -20.20
CA VAL A 198 -11.62 3.93 -19.81
C VAL A 198 -11.27 3.46 -18.41
N TYR A 199 -12.22 3.54 -17.49
CA TYR A 199 -12.06 3.02 -16.14
C TYR A 199 -11.82 1.50 -16.13
N ALA A 200 -12.57 0.74 -16.93
CA ALA A 200 -12.38 -0.71 -17.07
C ALA A 200 -10.97 -1.07 -17.57
N PHE A 201 -10.47 -0.37 -18.61
CA PHE A 201 -9.10 -0.56 -19.08
C PHE A 201 -8.06 -0.22 -18.02
N LEU A 202 -8.30 0.83 -17.22
CA LEU A 202 -7.44 1.18 -16.10
C LEU A 202 -7.37 0.02 -15.09
N LEU A 203 -8.50 -0.57 -14.68
CA LEU A 203 -8.53 -1.70 -13.75
C LEU A 203 -7.75 -2.91 -14.30
N ILE A 204 -7.91 -3.23 -15.58
CA ILE A 204 -7.18 -4.33 -16.22
C ILE A 204 -5.68 -4.04 -16.28
N ALA A 205 -5.28 -2.84 -16.69
CA ALA A 205 -3.86 -2.44 -16.75
C ALA A 205 -3.19 -2.58 -15.38
N ILE A 206 -3.86 -2.07 -14.34
CA ILE A 206 -3.37 -2.13 -12.96
C ILE A 206 -3.27 -3.58 -12.48
N SER A 207 -4.24 -4.44 -12.78
CA SER A 207 -4.19 -5.85 -12.38
C SER A 207 -3.03 -6.60 -13.05
N ILE A 208 -2.71 -6.28 -14.32
CA ILE A 208 -1.52 -6.83 -15.00
C ILE A 208 -0.23 -6.40 -14.29
N ILE A 209 -0.13 -5.13 -13.91
CA ILE A 209 1.03 -4.61 -13.14
C ILE A 209 1.17 -5.37 -11.82
N LEU A 210 0.06 -5.59 -11.10
CA LEU A 210 0.05 -6.36 -9.85
C LEU A 210 0.50 -7.80 -10.07
N MET A 211 0.06 -8.46 -11.14
CA MET A 211 0.47 -9.83 -11.47
C MET A 211 1.97 -9.91 -11.74
N VAL A 212 2.52 -8.97 -12.55
CA VAL A 212 3.95 -8.87 -12.81
C VAL A 212 4.73 -8.65 -11.51
N PHE A 213 4.25 -7.76 -10.64
CA PHE A 213 4.86 -7.52 -9.34
C PHE A 213 4.82 -8.77 -8.44
N GLY A 214 3.70 -9.49 -8.40
CA GLY A 214 3.58 -10.74 -7.65
C GLY A 214 4.56 -11.82 -8.15
N VAL A 215 4.73 -11.94 -9.47
CA VAL A 215 5.71 -12.87 -10.07
C VAL A 215 7.14 -12.46 -9.69
N ASP A 216 7.47 -11.16 -9.75
CA ASP A 216 8.80 -10.66 -9.36
C ASP A 216 9.10 -10.97 -7.89
N LEU A 217 8.13 -10.82 -6.98
CA LEU A 217 8.28 -11.19 -5.57
C LEU A 217 8.63 -12.67 -5.39
N LEU A 218 7.97 -13.57 -6.10
CA LEU A 218 8.27 -15.01 -6.05
C LEU A 218 9.66 -15.31 -6.60
N ILE A 219 10.02 -14.71 -7.72
CA ILE A 219 11.33 -14.94 -8.35
C ILE A 219 12.45 -14.44 -7.45
N ARG A 220 12.29 -13.27 -6.80
CA ARG A 220 13.25 -12.78 -5.79
C ARG A 220 13.40 -13.75 -4.62
N ALA A 221 12.28 -14.24 -4.07
CA ALA A 221 12.29 -15.10 -2.89
C ALA A 221 12.87 -16.48 -3.14
N TYR A 222 12.60 -17.09 -4.30
CA TYR A 222 12.96 -18.46 -4.59
C TYR A 222 14.18 -18.61 -5.50
N LEU A 223 14.34 -17.72 -6.50
CA LEU A 223 15.43 -17.79 -7.49
C LEU A 223 16.52 -16.75 -7.23
N ARG A 224 16.35 -15.85 -6.27
CA ARG A 224 17.29 -14.74 -5.96
C ARG A 224 17.64 -13.87 -7.18
N ARG A 225 16.70 -13.74 -8.11
CA ARG A 225 16.80 -12.90 -9.31
C ARG A 225 15.76 -11.79 -9.23
N LYS A 226 15.95 -10.72 -10.00
CA LYS A 226 15.01 -9.62 -10.14
C LYS A 226 14.51 -9.56 -11.58
N ILE A 227 13.21 -9.34 -11.79
CA ILE A 227 12.62 -8.98 -13.09
C ILE A 227 12.48 -7.46 -13.15
N LEU A 228 12.00 -6.84 -12.09
CA LEU A 228 11.82 -5.41 -11.99
C LEU A 228 13.06 -4.73 -11.40
N PRO A 229 13.42 -3.51 -11.87
CA PRO A 229 14.65 -2.83 -11.50
C PRO A 229 14.66 -2.25 -10.06
N PHE A 230 13.54 -2.28 -9.35
CA PHE A 230 13.38 -1.73 -7.99
C PHE A 230 13.15 -2.77 -6.93
#